data_28e3ac38df7d373a3483e14bca46ed09
#
_entry.id   28e3ac38df7d373a3483e14bca46ed09
#
_cell.length_a   1.000
_cell.length_b   1.000
_cell.length_c   1.000
_cell.angle_alpha   90.00
_cell.angle_beta   90.00
_cell.angle_gamma   90.00
#
_symmetry.space_group_name_H-M   'P 1'
#
loop_
_entity.id
_entity.type
_entity.pdbx_description
1 polymer ?
#
loop_
_entity_poly.entity_id
_entity_poly.type
_entity_poly.pdbx_seq_one_letter_code
_entity_poly.pdbx_strand_id
1 'polypeptide(L)'
;NAAIVTYDYALSANSQTIQFVALGETKSLQIVSTRQKKVNGKPSGGVEKVDTTAQITGTGFSQTSSETSNGENYSIVAAENKAETDNNGSITITQTESNKTVNVTLTQLAAAVTYEYTCTVDPTTLSFAAAGETKIFGVTATKQKKVNGSNSGIPSAVTYTTTVQGEGFTKGSSEYSVVAAANTGAQRTGTAVVTTTEGNKTATVTLTQLA
;
A
#
# COMPACT_ATOMS: atom_id res chain seq x y z
N ASN A 1 38.06 42.01 39.59
CA ASN A 1 36.71 41.63 39.23
C ASN A 1 36.69 40.09 39.02
N ALA A 2 35.64 39.44 39.54
CA ALA A 2 35.43 38.02 39.27
C ALA A 2 35.23 37.75 37.78
N ALA A 3 35.75 36.62 37.28
CA ALA A 3 35.56 36.24 35.89
C ALA A 3 34.07 35.95 35.63
N ILE A 4 33.54 36.51 34.55
CA ILE A 4 32.15 36.23 34.12
C ILE A 4 32.18 34.95 33.25
N VAL A 5 31.45 33.92 33.69
CA VAL A 5 31.30 32.67 32.99
C VAL A 5 29.92 32.63 32.31
N THR A 6 29.86 32.32 31.03
CA THR A 6 28.66 32.13 30.22
C THR A 6 28.81 30.91 29.34
N TYR A 7 27.71 30.41 28.73
CA TYR A 7 27.73 29.30 27.78
C TYR A 7 26.98 29.66 26.50
N ASP A 8 27.56 29.30 25.37
CA ASP A 8 26.87 29.32 24.08
C ASP A 8 26.37 27.90 23.80
N TYR A 9 25.09 27.77 23.53
CA TYR A 9 24.44 26.50 23.23
C TYR A 9 24.13 26.37 21.75
N ALA A 10 24.41 25.18 21.19
CA ALA A 10 24.04 24.80 19.81
C ALA A 10 23.15 23.56 19.86
N LEU A 11 22.09 23.57 19.06
CA LEU A 11 21.20 22.43 18.83
C LEU A 11 20.82 22.41 17.35
N SER A 12 21.04 21.28 16.68
CA SER A 12 20.66 21.11 15.28
C SER A 12 20.34 19.65 14.97
N ALA A 13 19.52 19.44 13.95
CA ALA A 13 19.24 18.14 13.36
C ALA A 13 19.78 18.08 11.93
N ASN A 14 20.19 16.90 11.49
CA ASN A 14 20.68 16.70 10.11
C ASN A 14 19.55 16.71 9.07
N SER A 15 18.29 16.69 9.50
CA SER A 15 17.11 16.84 8.64
C SER A 15 15.99 17.59 9.36
N GLN A 16 15.17 18.31 8.59
CA GLN A 16 13.95 18.97 9.07
C GLN A 16 12.68 18.17 8.76
N THR A 17 12.80 17.19 7.85
CA THR A 17 11.70 16.33 7.43
C THR A 17 12.19 14.92 7.20
N ILE A 18 11.39 13.92 7.57
CA ILE A 18 11.66 12.50 7.29
C ILE A 18 10.39 11.90 6.71
N GLN A 19 10.50 11.31 5.50
CA GLN A 19 9.41 10.60 4.85
C GLN A 19 9.65 9.09 4.95
N PHE A 20 8.59 8.33 5.24
CA PHE A 20 8.58 6.87 5.37
C PHE A 20 7.68 6.25 4.30
N VAL A 21 8.01 5.03 3.86
CA VAL A 21 7.15 4.25 2.98
C VAL A 21 5.97 3.64 3.77
N ALA A 22 4.89 3.32 3.07
CA ALA A 22 3.68 2.75 3.67
C ALA A 22 3.93 1.42 4.42
N LEU A 23 4.81 0.57 3.91
CA LEU A 23 5.16 -0.72 4.54
C LEU A 23 5.84 -0.59 5.90
N GLY A 24 6.24 0.64 6.27
CA GLY A 24 7.03 0.88 7.46
C GLY A 24 8.53 0.66 7.23
N GLU A 25 9.32 1.43 7.94
CA GLU A 25 10.79 1.36 7.92
C GLU A 25 11.36 2.09 9.12
N THR A 26 12.68 1.95 9.31
CA THR A 26 13.43 2.69 10.33
C THR A 26 14.36 3.68 9.65
N LYS A 27 14.37 4.94 10.12
CA LYS A 27 15.28 5.99 9.67
C LYS A 27 16.02 6.63 10.81
N SER A 28 17.25 7.08 10.56
CA SER A 28 18.10 7.74 11.54
C SER A 28 17.98 9.25 11.47
N LEU A 29 17.93 9.89 12.62
CA LEU A 29 18.01 11.33 12.81
C LEU A 29 19.20 11.66 13.70
N GLN A 30 20.17 12.37 13.20
CA GLN A 30 21.34 12.82 13.97
C GLN A 30 21.09 14.19 14.57
N ILE A 31 21.35 14.32 15.85
CA ILE A 31 21.25 15.56 16.60
C ILE A 31 22.62 15.96 17.12
N VAL A 32 23.00 17.18 16.84
CA VAL A 32 24.13 17.86 17.51
C VAL A 32 23.58 18.74 18.61
N SER A 33 24.02 18.49 19.85
CA SER A 33 23.60 19.22 21.03
C SER A 33 24.82 19.51 21.91
N THR A 34 25.27 20.75 21.89
CA THR A 34 26.54 21.11 22.52
C THR A 34 26.46 22.46 23.22
N ARG A 35 27.46 22.70 24.09
CA ARG A 35 27.74 24.02 24.68
C ARG A 35 29.22 24.35 24.58
N GLN A 36 29.52 25.63 24.47
CA GLN A 36 30.84 26.20 24.54
C GLN A 36 30.93 27.16 25.73
N LYS A 37 31.78 26.82 26.70
CA LYS A 37 32.07 27.75 27.83
C LYS A 37 32.77 28.99 27.33
N LYS A 38 32.38 30.17 27.85
CA LYS A 38 33.05 31.43 27.67
C LYS A 38 33.47 32.02 29.00
N VAL A 39 34.65 32.62 29.06
CA VAL A 39 35.14 33.36 30.20
C VAL A 39 35.43 34.80 29.74
N ASN A 40 34.79 35.77 30.35
CA ASN A 40 34.84 37.20 29.93
C ASN A 40 34.55 37.36 28.43
N GLY A 41 33.55 36.58 27.90
CA GLY A 41 33.12 36.63 26.52
C GLY A 41 34.00 35.85 25.51
N LYS A 42 35.12 35.26 25.94
CA LYS A 42 36.02 34.50 25.06
C LYS A 42 35.82 32.98 25.29
N PRO A 43 35.83 32.13 24.22
CA PRO A 43 35.80 30.70 24.37
C PRO A 43 36.90 30.18 25.31
N SER A 44 36.55 29.23 26.19
CA SER A 44 37.45 28.64 27.18
C SER A 44 37.15 27.15 27.33
N GLY A 45 38.13 26.29 27.01
CA GLY A 45 37.97 24.86 26.95
C GLY A 45 37.40 24.32 25.64
N GLY A 46 37.11 23.04 25.57
CA GLY A 46 36.48 22.37 24.43
C GLY A 46 34.97 22.58 24.38
N VAL A 47 34.37 22.18 23.27
CA VAL A 47 32.92 22.04 23.13
C VAL A 47 32.48 20.78 23.90
N GLU A 48 31.46 20.91 24.71
CA GLU A 48 30.91 19.83 25.55
C GLU A 48 29.53 19.41 25.03
N LYS A 49 29.22 18.11 25.12
CA LYS A 49 27.87 17.58 24.85
C LYS A 49 26.88 18.11 25.89
N VAL A 50 25.64 18.34 25.46
CA VAL A 50 24.49 18.61 26.33
C VAL A 50 23.41 17.58 26.02
N ASP A 51 22.82 17.02 27.06
CA ASP A 51 21.78 16.02 26.93
C ASP A 51 20.50 16.59 26.32
N THR A 52 19.75 15.72 25.64
CA THR A 52 18.48 16.07 25.02
C THR A 52 17.37 15.14 25.49
N THR A 53 16.14 15.61 25.35
CA THR A 53 14.92 14.80 25.47
C THR A 53 14.18 14.84 24.14
N ALA A 54 13.48 13.76 23.79
CA ALA A 54 12.70 13.68 22.58
C ALA A 54 11.23 13.39 22.88
N GLN A 55 10.34 14.12 22.23
CA GLN A 55 8.92 13.85 22.22
C GLN A 55 8.46 13.59 20.80
N ILE A 56 7.92 12.39 20.56
CA ILE A 56 7.36 12.01 19.25
C ILE A 56 5.83 12.09 19.30
N THR A 57 5.22 12.54 18.21
CA THR A 57 3.77 12.60 18.00
C THR A 57 3.40 11.93 16.68
N GLY A 58 2.12 11.63 16.51
CA GLY A 58 1.60 10.96 15.31
C GLY A 58 1.47 9.45 15.50
N THR A 59 0.40 8.90 14.91
CA THR A 59 0.11 7.46 14.99
C THR A 59 1.13 6.66 14.17
N GLY A 60 1.57 5.53 14.72
CA GLY A 60 2.47 4.61 14.03
C GLY A 60 3.95 4.96 14.12
N PHE A 61 4.33 6.09 14.74
CA PHE A 61 5.73 6.46 14.96
C PHE A 61 6.21 6.14 16.37
N SER A 62 7.43 5.66 16.47
CA SER A 62 8.15 5.48 17.73
C SER A 62 9.63 5.80 17.54
N GLN A 63 10.37 5.97 18.65
CA GLN A 63 11.79 6.27 18.57
C GLN A 63 12.58 5.62 19.71
N THR A 64 13.86 5.37 19.44
CA THR A 64 14.89 5.07 20.42
C THR A 64 16.10 5.97 20.15
N SER A 65 16.95 6.20 21.13
CA SER A 65 18.18 6.98 20.95
C SER A 65 19.42 6.24 21.41
N SER A 66 20.57 6.64 20.88
CA SER A 66 21.89 6.28 21.33
C SER A 66 22.79 7.51 21.38
N GLU A 67 23.65 7.58 22.40
CA GLU A 67 24.54 8.71 22.58
C GLU A 67 25.67 8.74 21.53
N THR A 68 26.09 9.95 21.17
CA THR A 68 27.27 10.24 20.38
C THR A 68 28.19 11.21 21.13
N SER A 69 29.39 11.46 20.63
CA SER A 69 30.36 12.38 21.27
C SER A 69 29.87 13.85 21.35
N ASN A 70 28.93 14.25 20.51
CA ASN A 70 28.44 15.63 20.41
C ASN A 70 26.92 15.75 20.33
N GLY A 71 26.18 14.69 20.75
CA GLY A 71 24.71 14.67 20.68
C GLY A 71 24.16 13.27 20.76
N GLU A 72 23.11 12.99 19.97
CA GLU A 72 22.42 11.71 19.92
C GLU A 72 22.03 11.29 18.51
N ASN A 73 21.95 9.98 18.28
CA ASN A 73 21.30 9.38 17.13
C ASN A 73 19.94 8.84 17.55
N TYR A 74 18.86 9.31 16.93
CA TYR A 74 17.53 8.75 17.07
C TYR A 74 17.23 7.79 15.94
N SER A 75 16.80 6.58 16.27
CA SER A 75 16.21 5.62 15.35
C SER A 75 14.70 5.82 15.40
N ILE A 76 14.12 6.35 14.33
CA ILE A 76 12.69 6.59 14.22
C ILE A 76 12.09 5.45 13.40
N VAL A 77 11.14 4.74 14.00
CA VAL A 77 10.44 3.61 13.40
C VAL A 77 9.05 4.07 13.01
N ALA A 78 8.68 3.86 11.75
CA ALA A 78 7.30 3.92 11.28
C ALA A 78 6.77 2.49 11.13
N ALA A 79 5.67 2.15 11.82
CA ALA A 79 4.95 0.90 11.61
C ALA A 79 4.25 0.90 10.24
N GLU A 80 3.75 -0.26 9.77
CA GLU A 80 2.99 -0.31 8.52
C GLU A 80 1.75 0.61 8.56
N ASN A 81 1.62 1.50 7.57
CA ASN A 81 0.41 2.28 7.33
C ASN A 81 -0.54 1.50 6.42
N LYS A 82 -1.69 1.10 6.95
CA LYS A 82 -2.76 0.42 6.19
C LYS A 82 -3.89 1.35 5.76
N ALA A 83 -3.81 2.64 6.12
CA ALA A 83 -4.79 3.63 5.71
C ALA A 83 -4.49 4.16 4.30
N GLU A 84 -5.54 4.57 3.60
CA GLU A 84 -5.46 5.19 2.27
C GLU A 84 -5.12 6.70 2.34
N THR A 85 -4.58 7.13 3.48
CA THR A 85 -4.13 8.50 3.74
C THR A 85 -2.75 8.47 4.38
N ASP A 86 -1.99 9.52 4.17
CA ASP A 86 -0.68 9.68 4.81
C ASP A 86 -0.82 9.80 6.33
N ASN A 87 0.09 9.18 7.07
CA ASN A 87 0.28 9.46 8.48
C ASN A 87 1.23 10.64 8.64
N ASN A 88 0.87 11.57 9.51
CA ASN A 88 1.70 12.73 9.83
C ASN A 88 2.03 12.77 11.31
N GLY A 89 3.22 13.22 11.62
CA GLY A 89 3.72 13.36 12.97
C GLY A 89 4.89 14.32 13.06
N SER A 90 5.48 14.39 14.23
CA SER A 90 6.72 15.14 14.45
C SER A 90 7.54 14.54 15.58
N ILE A 91 8.84 14.80 15.56
CA ILE A 91 9.71 14.61 16.71
C ILE A 91 10.28 15.96 17.12
N THR A 92 10.05 16.32 18.38
CA THR A 92 10.60 17.53 19.00
C THR A 92 11.72 17.13 19.93
N ILE A 93 12.93 17.63 19.65
CA ILE A 93 14.12 17.43 20.47
C ILE A 93 14.35 18.69 21.28
N THR A 94 14.50 18.56 22.60
CA THR A 94 14.75 19.66 23.53
C THR A 94 16.08 19.45 24.24
N GLN A 95 16.94 20.46 24.20
CA GLN A 95 18.21 20.49 24.93
C GLN A 95 17.93 20.81 26.41
N THR A 96 18.40 19.97 27.33
CA THR A 96 18.01 20.00 28.74
C THR A 96 18.47 21.25 29.50
N GLU A 97 19.62 21.81 29.14
CA GLU A 97 20.19 22.98 29.84
C GLU A 97 19.72 24.31 29.32
N SER A 98 19.48 24.44 28.02
CA SER A 98 19.12 25.73 27.39
C SER A 98 17.66 25.85 27.00
N ASN A 99 16.89 24.76 27.04
CA ASN A 99 15.53 24.64 26.53
C ASN A 99 15.41 24.96 25.03
N LYS A 100 16.51 24.96 24.28
CA LYS A 100 16.43 25.05 22.81
C LYS A 100 15.74 23.82 22.27
N THR A 101 14.94 24.03 21.23
CA THR A 101 14.20 22.95 20.56
C THR A 101 14.52 22.91 19.07
N VAL A 102 14.48 21.71 18.50
CA VAL A 102 14.40 21.48 17.07
C VAL A 102 13.25 20.52 16.80
N ASN A 103 12.43 20.85 15.81
CA ASN A 103 11.30 20.05 15.39
C ASN A 103 11.55 19.47 14.00
N VAL A 104 11.31 18.16 13.85
CA VAL A 104 11.43 17.43 12.58
C VAL A 104 10.07 16.86 12.23
N THR A 105 9.58 17.18 11.04
CA THR A 105 8.31 16.66 10.52
C THR A 105 8.48 15.22 10.04
N LEU A 106 7.53 14.37 10.40
CA LEU A 106 7.47 12.97 9.98
C LEU A 106 6.25 12.79 9.08
N THR A 107 6.44 12.20 7.91
CA THR A 107 5.35 11.84 6.99
C THR A 107 5.53 10.39 6.57
N GLN A 108 4.47 9.60 6.67
CA GLN A 108 4.47 8.25 6.12
C GLN A 108 3.42 8.15 5.01
N LEU A 109 3.81 7.64 3.86
CA LEU A 109 2.93 7.51 2.70
C LEU A 109 1.72 6.63 3.00
N ALA A 110 0.60 6.95 2.33
CA ALA A 110 -0.61 6.15 2.31
C ALA A 110 -0.35 4.73 1.79
N ALA A 111 -1.17 3.77 2.22
CA ALA A 111 -1.13 2.41 1.71
C ALA A 111 -1.38 2.36 0.20
N ALA A 112 -0.60 1.54 -0.50
CA ALA A 112 -0.86 1.22 -1.90
C ALA A 112 -2.07 0.27 -1.99
N VAL A 113 -3.16 0.72 -2.65
CA VAL A 113 -4.36 -0.09 -2.89
C VAL A 113 -4.37 -0.58 -4.33
N THR A 114 -4.54 -1.88 -4.50
CA THR A 114 -4.69 -2.53 -5.80
C THR A 114 -5.83 -3.56 -5.75
N TYR A 115 -6.27 -4.03 -6.92
CA TYR A 115 -7.29 -5.07 -7.04
C TYR A 115 -6.80 -6.21 -7.91
N GLU A 116 -7.03 -7.44 -7.47
CA GLU A 116 -6.84 -8.65 -8.26
C GLU A 116 -8.20 -9.17 -8.71
N TYR A 117 -8.34 -9.40 -10.01
CA TYR A 117 -9.59 -9.85 -10.64
C TYR A 117 -9.48 -11.29 -11.08
N THR A 118 -10.56 -12.05 -10.90
CA THR A 118 -10.70 -13.44 -11.39
C THR A 118 -11.97 -13.58 -12.23
N CYS A 119 -11.91 -14.47 -13.21
CA CYS A 119 -13.06 -14.91 -14.00
C CYS A 119 -12.88 -16.39 -14.29
N THR A 120 -13.83 -17.21 -13.88
CA THR A 120 -13.86 -18.66 -14.17
C THR A 120 -15.25 -19.09 -14.58
N VAL A 121 -15.32 -20.17 -15.37
CA VAL A 121 -16.56 -20.79 -15.82
C VAL A 121 -16.54 -22.30 -15.51
N ASP A 122 -17.72 -22.84 -15.21
CA ASP A 122 -17.90 -24.27 -14.95
C ASP A 122 -19.30 -24.73 -15.44
N PRO A 123 -19.38 -25.75 -16.33
CA PRO A 123 -18.28 -26.44 -17.00
C PRO A 123 -17.59 -25.56 -18.06
N THR A 124 -16.35 -25.93 -18.44
CA THR A 124 -15.59 -25.27 -19.51
C THR A 124 -15.98 -25.75 -20.92
N THR A 125 -16.85 -26.77 -21.01
CA THR A 125 -17.37 -27.32 -22.26
C THR A 125 -18.86 -27.60 -22.16
N LEU A 126 -19.62 -27.30 -23.22
CA LEU A 126 -21.04 -27.66 -23.36
C LEU A 126 -21.25 -28.44 -24.66
N SER A 127 -21.87 -29.62 -24.55
CA SER A 127 -22.24 -30.45 -25.70
C SER A 127 -23.77 -30.39 -25.90
N PHE A 128 -24.21 -30.06 -27.11
CA PHE A 128 -25.62 -29.86 -27.46
C PHE A 128 -26.09 -31.00 -28.41
N ALA A 129 -27.34 -31.39 -28.22
CA ALA A 129 -27.99 -32.34 -29.12
C ALA A 129 -28.26 -31.71 -30.51
N ALA A 130 -28.35 -32.52 -31.58
CA ALA A 130 -28.69 -32.08 -32.91
C ALA A 130 -30.02 -31.31 -32.98
N ALA A 131 -31.04 -31.72 -32.21
CA ALA A 131 -32.36 -31.06 -32.21
C ALA A 131 -32.33 -29.61 -31.71
N GLY A 132 -31.20 -29.19 -31.12
CA GLY A 132 -31.08 -27.88 -30.47
C GLY A 132 -31.62 -27.89 -29.04
N GLU A 133 -31.03 -27.07 -28.18
CA GLU A 133 -31.39 -26.94 -26.77
C GLU A 133 -30.76 -25.68 -26.16
N THR A 134 -31.18 -25.36 -24.96
CA THR A 134 -30.55 -24.32 -24.13
C THR A 134 -29.78 -24.96 -22.99
N LYS A 135 -28.53 -24.54 -22.80
CA LYS A 135 -27.69 -24.97 -21.67
C LYS A 135 -27.14 -23.77 -20.92
N ILE A 136 -26.87 -24.00 -19.64
CA ILE A 136 -26.28 -23.00 -18.74
C ILE A 136 -24.94 -23.46 -18.24
N PHE A 137 -24.13 -22.49 -17.78
CA PHE A 137 -22.83 -22.71 -17.11
C PHE A 137 -22.73 -21.79 -15.91
N GLY A 138 -21.93 -22.16 -14.91
CA GLY A 138 -21.62 -21.31 -13.77
C GLY A 138 -20.55 -20.27 -14.15
N VAL A 139 -20.64 -19.07 -13.59
CA VAL A 139 -19.61 -18.03 -13.71
C VAL A 139 -19.23 -17.57 -12.32
N THR A 140 -17.93 -17.56 -12.05
CA THR A 140 -17.36 -16.91 -10.85
C THR A 140 -16.48 -15.74 -11.31
N ALA A 141 -16.94 -14.52 -11.03
CA ALA A 141 -16.23 -13.29 -11.34
C ALA A 141 -16.09 -12.48 -10.07
N THR A 142 -14.85 -12.25 -9.62
CA THR A 142 -14.59 -11.57 -8.34
C THR A 142 -13.43 -10.60 -8.44
N LYS A 143 -13.41 -9.61 -7.51
CA LYS A 143 -12.25 -8.77 -7.23
C LYS A 143 -11.84 -8.87 -5.76
N GLN A 144 -10.55 -9.01 -5.52
CA GLN A 144 -9.91 -9.00 -4.22
C GLN A 144 -9.15 -7.70 -4.05
N LYS A 145 -9.53 -6.89 -3.03
CA LYS A 145 -8.76 -5.71 -2.63
C LYS A 145 -7.43 -6.16 -2.01
N LYS A 146 -6.34 -5.48 -2.38
CA LYS A 146 -5.01 -5.62 -1.75
C LYS A 146 -4.57 -4.28 -1.18
N VAL A 147 -4.05 -4.33 0.03
CA VAL A 147 -3.44 -3.19 0.73
C VAL A 147 -1.98 -3.53 0.95
N ASN A 148 -1.08 -2.71 0.45
CA ASN A 148 0.37 -2.96 0.47
C ASN A 148 0.74 -4.37 -0.06
N GLY A 149 0.01 -4.84 -1.08
CA GLY A 149 0.22 -6.16 -1.70
C GLY A 149 -0.45 -7.33 -0.98
N SER A 150 -0.97 -7.15 0.24
CA SER A 150 -1.66 -8.20 1.02
C SER A 150 -3.18 -8.14 0.82
N ASN A 151 -3.84 -9.31 0.80
CA ASN A 151 -5.30 -9.36 0.69
C ASN A 151 -5.97 -8.63 1.86
N SER A 152 -6.97 -7.81 1.56
CA SER A 152 -7.75 -7.04 2.52
C SER A 152 -9.24 -7.27 2.33
N GLY A 153 -9.90 -7.79 3.37
CA GLY A 153 -11.31 -8.17 3.32
C GLY A 153 -11.56 -9.43 2.48
N ILE A 154 -12.84 -9.72 2.23
CA ILE A 154 -13.30 -10.83 1.39
C ILE A 154 -13.42 -10.37 -0.07
N PRO A 155 -13.23 -11.28 -1.06
CA PRO A 155 -13.49 -10.97 -2.46
C PRO A 155 -14.94 -10.52 -2.67
N SER A 156 -15.16 -9.52 -3.51
CA SER A 156 -16.49 -9.06 -3.92
C SER A 156 -16.80 -9.46 -5.36
N ALA A 157 -18.08 -9.69 -5.66
CA ALA A 157 -18.51 -10.04 -7.02
C ALA A 157 -18.28 -8.87 -7.99
N VAL A 158 -17.95 -9.23 -9.24
CA VAL A 158 -17.82 -8.31 -10.39
C VAL A 158 -18.86 -8.72 -11.44
N THR A 159 -19.49 -7.75 -12.05
CA THR A 159 -20.40 -7.99 -13.17
C THR A 159 -19.62 -8.40 -14.42
N TYR A 160 -20.29 -9.12 -15.31
CA TYR A 160 -19.69 -9.64 -16.55
C TYR A 160 -20.69 -9.63 -17.69
N THR A 161 -20.17 -9.75 -18.91
CA THR A 161 -20.92 -9.93 -20.14
C THR A 161 -20.44 -11.19 -20.86
N THR A 162 -21.31 -11.81 -21.66
CA THR A 162 -20.98 -12.99 -22.45
C THR A 162 -21.20 -12.72 -23.92
N THR A 163 -20.20 -13.04 -24.73
CA THR A 163 -20.26 -13.06 -26.19
C THR A 163 -20.24 -14.49 -26.68
N VAL A 164 -21.24 -14.89 -27.46
CA VAL A 164 -21.32 -16.23 -28.06
C VAL A 164 -20.96 -16.12 -29.52
N GLN A 165 -20.10 -17.02 -30.01
CA GLN A 165 -19.67 -17.11 -31.40
C GLN A 165 -19.77 -18.57 -31.88
N GLY A 166 -20.00 -18.75 -33.17
CA GLY A 166 -20.18 -20.02 -33.84
C GLY A 166 -21.54 -20.13 -34.52
N GLU A 167 -21.58 -20.77 -35.67
CA GLU A 167 -22.83 -20.96 -36.42
C GLU A 167 -23.87 -21.73 -35.60
N GLY A 168 -25.10 -21.19 -35.51
CA GLY A 168 -26.21 -21.77 -34.80
C GLY A 168 -26.16 -21.67 -33.27
N PHE A 169 -25.16 -20.99 -32.71
CA PHE A 169 -25.12 -20.69 -31.29
C PHE A 169 -25.43 -19.22 -31.03
N THR A 170 -26.24 -18.94 -30.02
CA THR A 170 -26.59 -17.58 -29.61
C THR A 170 -26.60 -17.49 -28.07
N LYS A 171 -26.43 -16.28 -27.56
CA LYS A 171 -26.62 -16.03 -26.13
C LYS A 171 -28.11 -16.22 -25.78
N GLY A 172 -28.37 -16.90 -24.69
CA GLY A 172 -29.73 -17.03 -24.16
C GLY A 172 -30.21 -15.79 -23.40
N SER A 173 -31.23 -15.97 -22.56
CA SER A 173 -31.85 -14.88 -21.80
C SER A 173 -30.99 -14.34 -20.65
N SER A 174 -29.92 -15.03 -20.28
CA SER A 174 -28.98 -14.64 -19.23
C SER A 174 -27.53 -14.67 -19.73
N GLU A 175 -26.64 -14.01 -19.01
CA GLU A 175 -25.18 -13.97 -19.33
C GLU A 175 -24.48 -15.33 -19.14
N TYR A 176 -25.16 -16.32 -18.58
CA TYR A 176 -24.63 -17.65 -18.34
C TYR A 176 -25.41 -18.75 -19.10
N SER A 177 -26.11 -18.39 -20.17
CA SER A 177 -26.89 -19.33 -20.99
C SER A 177 -26.53 -19.23 -22.48
N VAL A 178 -26.53 -20.39 -23.13
CA VAL A 178 -26.31 -20.55 -24.57
C VAL A 178 -27.46 -21.34 -25.17
N VAL A 179 -27.98 -20.87 -26.29
CA VAL A 179 -28.98 -21.56 -27.11
C VAL A 179 -28.28 -22.10 -28.36
N ALA A 180 -28.46 -23.38 -28.63
CA ALA A 180 -28.10 -24.00 -29.91
C ALA A 180 -29.37 -24.21 -30.72
N ALA A 181 -29.43 -23.69 -31.95
CA ALA A 181 -30.49 -24.01 -32.93
C ALA A 181 -30.37 -25.45 -33.40
N ALA A 182 -31.44 -26.01 -34.01
CA ALA A 182 -31.36 -27.34 -34.60
C ALA A 182 -30.23 -27.44 -35.65
N ASN A 183 -29.49 -28.55 -35.65
CA ASN A 183 -28.44 -28.87 -36.58
C ASN A 183 -28.83 -30.09 -37.43
N THR A 184 -29.00 -29.90 -38.72
CA THR A 184 -29.27 -30.96 -39.70
C THR A 184 -28.08 -31.28 -40.59
N GLY A 185 -26.93 -30.66 -40.29
CA GLY A 185 -25.66 -30.82 -41.02
C GLY A 185 -24.62 -31.55 -40.17
N ALA A 186 -23.35 -31.32 -40.49
CA ALA A 186 -22.23 -31.87 -39.77
C ALA A 186 -22.11 -31.28 -38.36
N GLN A 187 -21.36 -31.96 -37.45
CA GLN A 187 -20.99 -31.45 -36.16
C GLN A 187 -20.42 -30.02 -36.25
N ARG A 188 -20.83 -29.14 -35.39
CA ARG A 188 -20.34 -27.76 -35.35
C ARG A 188 -19.84 -27.36 -33.96
N THR A 189 -18.99 -26.36 -33.92
CA THR A 189 -18.37 -25.85 -32.69
C THR A 189 -18.52 -24.32 -32.60
N GLY A 190 -18.43 -23.84 -31.37
CA GLY A 190 -18.44 -22.42 -31.06
C GLY A 190 -17.79 -22.12 -29.73
N THR A 191 -17.90 -20.90 -29.31
CA THR A 191 -17.39 -20.44 -28.00
C THR A 191 -18.35 -19.46 -27.33
N ALA A 192 -18.44 -19.51 -26.00
CA ALA A 192 -19.01 -18.46 -25.20
C ALA A 192 -17.88 -17.85 -24.36
N VAL A 193 -17.59 -16.57 -24.58
CA VAL A 193 -16.53 -15.84 -23.88
C VAL A 193 -17.18 -14.90 -22.87
N VAL A 194 -16.93 -15.16 -21.60
CA VAL A 194 -17.31 -14.29 -20.47
C VAL A 194 -16.21 -13.27 -20.26
N THR A 195 -16.57 -12.00 -20.12
CA THR A 195 -15.63 -10.90 -19.87
C THR A 195 -16.12 -10.08 -18.69
N THR A 196 -15.29 -9.88 -17.67
CA THR A 196 -15.62 -9.04 -16.53
C THR A 196 -15.63 -7.56 -16.94
N THR A 197 -16.58 -6.78 -16.39
CA THR A 197 -16.71 -5.35 -16.66
C THR A 197 -15.61 -4.51 -16.03
N GLU A 198 -14.96 -5.05 -15.00
CA GLU A 198 -13.77 -4.48 -14.37
C GLU A 198 -12.61 -5.48 -14.51
N GLY A 199 -11.39 -4.97 -14.68
CA GLY A 199 -10.17 -5.80 -14.80
C GLY A 199 -10.06 -6.60 -16.09
N ASN A 200 -11.08 -6.60 -16.99
CA ASN A 200 -11.10 -7.24 -18.31
C ASN A 200 -10.62 -8.70 -18.30
N LYS A 201 -10.95 -9.46 -17.24
CA LYS A 201 -10.65 -10.90 -17.18
C LYS A 201 -11.65 -11.68 -18.02
N THR A 202 -11.15 -12.70 -18.71
CA THR A 202 -11.96 -13.54 -19.57
C THR A 202 -11.91 -15.00 -19.16
N ALA A 203 -13.02 -15.72 -19.41
CA ALA A 203 -13.09 -17.17 -19.35
C ALA A 203 -13.92 -17.67 -20.54
N THR A 204 -13.58 -18.84 -21.05
CA THR A 204 -14.20 -19.37 -22.28
C THR A 204 -14.84 -20.73 -22.01
N VAL A 205 -16.06 -20.89 -22.51
CA VAL A 205 -16.75 -22.17 -22.63
C VAL A 205 -16.70 -22.62 -24.08
N THR A 206 -16.18 -23.81 -24.34
CA THR A 206 -16.21 -24.46 -25.65
C THR A 206 -17.57 -25.09 -25.90
N LEU A 207 -18.16 -24.84 -27.06
CA LEU A 207 -19.46 -25.33 -27.47
C LEU A 207 -19.28 -26.38 -28.57
N THR A 208 -19.99 -27.49 -28.46
CA THR A 208 -20.00 -28.54 -29.49
C THR A 208 -21.44 -28.98 -29.67
N GLN A 209 -21.92 -29.07 -30.92
CA GLN A 209 -23.24 -29.62 -31.22
C GLN A 209 -23.11 -30.80 -32.22
N LEU A 210 -23.80 -31.88 -31.92
CA LEU A 210 -23.82 -33.08 -32.73
C LEU A 210 -24.47 -32.82 -34.10
N ALA A 211 -24.12 -33.72 -35.06
CA ALA A 211 -24.75 -33.79 -36.37
C ALA A 211 -26.16 -34.31 -36.27
#